data_0b586495a0e69d31db0d589043c01286
#
_entry.id   0b586495a0e69d31db0d589043c01286
#
_cell.length_a   1.000
_cell.length_b   1.000
_cell.length_c   1.000
_cell.angle_alpha   90.00
_cell.angle_beta   90.00
_cell.angle_gamma   90.00
#
_symmetry.space_group_name_H-M   'P 1'
#
loop_
_entity.id
_entity.type
_entity.pdbx_description
1 polymer ?
#
loop_
_entity_poly.entity_id
_entity_poly.type
_entity_poly.pdbx_seq_one_letter_code
_entity_poly.pdbx_strand_id
1 'polypeptide(L)'
;MNPEDFEKFLRDFMAGNGGDAAELAKAAGLPNDPKLIAKMVEQLQAALGGQDNENGSVNWKLATDQAKAIAREGAVSVSEDSRKAIRDALSIGTLWLDQATSMPGLNNEPKLLTRELWVADAMPLFEALSAPVANRMSEALAQNLRENAPEELSAILGNAGGLMRSAGGALFAMQLGQALGKLSAEVISGGDIGLPIFQDQRVALVPQNLETLIGGLEIEKDQAYIYLGIREMAHTRLFKHSKWLRDAIVGQITNYASGIKIDNDRIHEIAEDFSATNPDELKKALETGAFIAARSEEQQLALDRIETLLALIEGWVDV
;
A
#
# COMPACT_ATOMS: atom_id res chain seq x y z
N MET A 1 38.35 1.77 -2.22
CA MET A 1 38.26 1.30 -0.82
C MET A 1 38.59 -0.18 -0.85
N ASN A 2 39.56 -0.64 -0.02
CA ASN A 2 39.94 -2.05 0.00
C ASN A 2 38.82 -2.89 0.59
N PRO A 3 38.55 -4.13 0.14
CA PRO A 3 37.47 -4.98 0.67
C PRO A 3 37.52 -5.16 2.20
N GLU A 4 38.70 -5.26 2.77
CA GLU A 4 38.94 -5.40 4.23
C GLU A 4 38.51 -4.13 5.01
N ASP A 5 38.72 -2.94 4.43
CA ASP A 5 38.32 -1.66 5.02
C ASP A 5 36.79 -1.50 5.01
N PHE A 6 36.13 -1.99 3.96
CA PHE A 6 34.68 -2.00 3.84
C PHE A 6 34.01 -2.99 4.82
N GLU A 7 34.60 -4.17 5.00
CA GLU A 7 34.11 -5.18 5.94
C GLU A 7 34.27 -4.74 7.40
N LYS A 8 35.40 -4.13 7.74
CA LYS A 8 35.64 -3.54 9.05
C LYS A 8 34.67 -2.40 9.32
N PHE A 9 34.43 -1.58 8.33
CA PHE A 9 33.52 -0.47 8.37
C PHE A 9 32.07 -0.93 8.58
N LEU A 10 31.57 -1.95 7.84
CA LEU A 10 30.23 -2.53 8.03
C LEU A 10 30.09 -3.12 9.44
N ARG A 11 31.12 -3.75 9.97
CA ARG A 11 31.13 -4.32 11.31
C ARG A 11 31.06 -3.24 12.39
N ASP A 12 31.82 -2.16 12.23
CA ASP A 12 31.84 -1.02 13.16
C ASP A 12 30.52 -0.23 13.09
N PHE A 13 29.92 -0.11 11.91
CA PHE A 13 28.62 0.47 11.69
C PHE A 13 27.48 -0.35 12.35
N MET A 14 27.52 -1.68 12.20
CA MET A 14 26.55 -2.59 12.83
C MET A 14 26.70 -2.68 14.34
N ALA A 15 27.90 -2.43 14.86
CA ALA A 15 28.19 -2.39 16.28
C ALA A 15 27.79 -1.05 16.96
N GLY A 16 27.22 -0.09 16.21
CA GLY A 16 26.80 1.22 16.75
C GLY A 16 27.95 2.20 17.02
N ASN A 17 29.17 1.87 16.63
CA ASN A 17 30.33 2.72 16.73
C ASN A 17 30.49 3.57 15.45
N GLY A 18 29.55 4.51 15.26
CA GLY A 18 29.47 5.34 14.06
C GLY A 18 30.72 6.16 13.78
N GLY A 19 31.62 5.58 12.99
CA GLY A 19 32.56 6.36 12.21
C GLY A 19 31.83 7.16 11.14
N ASP A 20 32.23 8.36 10.93
CA ASP A 20 31.70 9.46 10.12
C ASP A 20 30.70 9.09 9.01
N ALA A 21 29.41 9.08 9.34
CA ALA A 21 28.31 8.85 8.40
C ALA A 21 28.36 9.82 7.19
N ALA A 22 29.04 10.97 7.35
CA ALA A 22 29.24 11.96 6.31
C ALA A 22 30.24 11.52 5.22
N GLU A 23 31.30 10.75 5.58
CA GLU A 23 32.23 10.19 4.59
C GLU A 23 31.60 9.09 3.74
N LEU A 24 30.69 8.31 4.33
CA LEU A 24 29.92 7.28 3.63
C LEU A 24 28.92 7.87 2.65
N ALA A 25 28.18 8.87 3.07
CA ALA A 25 27.26 9.59 2.21
C ALA A 25 27.99 10.13 0.98
N LYS A 26 29.19 10.66 1.20
CA LYS A 26 30.03 11.19 0.12
C LYS A 26 30.58 10.10 -0.81
N ALA A 27 30.93 8.93 -0.27
CA ALA A 27 31.37 7.77 -1.06
C ALA A 27 30.22 7.08 -1.81
N ALA A 28 28.99 7.16 -1.28
CA ALA A 28 27.78 6.61 -1.87
C ALA A 28 27.01 7.61 -2.75
N GLY A 29 27.51 8.83 -2.98
CA GLY A 29 26.84 9.86 -3.78
C GLY A 29 25.56 10.42 -3.15
N LEU A 30 25.37 10.25 -1.84
CA LEU A 30 24.18 10.71 -1.14
C LEU A 30 24.26 12.21 -0.79
N PRO A 31 23.13 12.91 -0.64
CA PRO A 31 23.11 14.33 -0.26
C PRO A 31 23.81 14.57 1.06
N ASN A 32 24.60 15.63 1.15
CA ASN A 32 25.43 15.99 2.29
C ASN A 32 24.62 16.61 3.49
N ASP A 33 23.35 16.23 3.67
CA ASP A 33 22.55 16.68 4.80
C ASP A 33 22.59 15.64 5.94
N PRO A 34 23.30 15.94 7.07
CA PRO A 34 23.43 15.01 8.18
C PRO A 34 22.09 14.57 8.79
N LYS A 35 21.04 15.40 8.69
CA LYS A 35 19.70 15.06 9.20
C LYS A 35 18.99 14.08 8.29
N LEU A 36 19.16 14.22 6.97
CA LEU A 36 18.61 13.27 5.98
C LEU A 36 19.31 11.92 6.09
N ILE A 37 20.64 11.92 6.24
CA ILE A 37 21.43 10.71 6.42
C ILE A 37 21.06 10.00 7.73
N ALA A 38 20.96 10.73 8.84
CA ALA A 38 20.55 10.17 10.12
C ALA A 38 19.14 9.55 10.05
N LYS A 39 18.20 10.21 9.36
CA LYS A 39 16.85 9.71 9.17
C LYS A 39 16.80 8.48 8.25
N MET A 40 17.63 8.44 7.20
CA MET A 40 17.77 7.25 6.33
C MET A 40 18.40 6.08 7.07
N VAL A 41 19.43 6.32 7.88
CA VAL A 41 20.09 5.30 8.72
C VAL A 41 19.12 4.78 9.78
N GLU A 42 18.37 5.66 10.45
CA GLU A 42 17.34 5.28 11.41
C GLU A 42 16.23 4.45 10.75
N GLN A 43 15.78 4.84 9.55
CA GLN A 43 14.80 4.08 8.76
C GLN A 43 15.36 2.74 8.29
N LEU A 44 16.62 2.70 7.87
CA LEU A 44 17.29 1.46 7.47
C LEU A 44 17.50 0.52 8.68
N GLN A 45 17.90 1.05 9.82
CA GLN A 45 18.04 0.29 11.07
C GLN A 45 16.67 -0.20 11.57
N ALA A 46 15.62 0.60 11.48
CA ALA A 46 14.26 0.19 11.81
C ALA A 46 13.74 -0.88 10.85
N ALA A 47 14.09 -0.78 9.56
CA ALA A 47 13.74 -1.76 8.54
C ALA A 47 14.50 -3.09 8.70
N LEU A 48 15.76 -3.02 9.14
CA LEU A 48 16.64 -4.19 9.36
C LEU A 48 16.48 -4.78 10.76
N GLY A 49 16.09 -3.97 11.76
CA GLY A 49 15.95 -4.37 13.16
C GLY A 49 14.65 -5.09 13.51
N GLY A 50 13.74 -5.27 12.57
CA GLY A 50 12.53 -6.08 12.74
C GLY A 50 12.90 -7.56 12.76
N GLN A 51 13.22 -8.10 13.95
CA GLN A 51 13.63 -9.49 14.19
C GLN A 51 12.59 -10.56 13.85
N ASP A 52 11.42 -10.21 13.32
CA ASP A 52 10.33 -11.16 13.00
C ASP A 52 10.29 -11.59 11.52
N ASN A 53 11.25 -11.17 10.68
CA ASN A 53 11.27 -11.53 9.26
C ASN A 53 12.28 -12.67 8.98
N GLU A 54 12.06 -13.87 9.55
CA GLU A 54 12.87 -15.06 9.25
C GLU A 54 12.92 -15.45 7.76
N ASN A 55 12.08 -14.85 6.89
CA ASN A 55 11.98 -15.16 5.46
C ASN A 55 12.27 -14.00 4.49
N GLY A 56 12.82 -12.87 4.94
CA GLY A 56 13.13 -11.73 4.03
C GLY A 56 11.89 -11.09 3.39
N SER A 57 10.75 -11.20 4.04
CA SER A 57 9.47 -10.66 3.60
C SER A 57 9.36 -9.15 3.84
N VAL A 58 8.33 -8.56 3.26
CA VAL A 58 8.01 -7.13 3.39
C VAL A 58 7.74 -6.76 4.86
N ASN A 59 8.24 -5.61 5.28
CA ASN A 59 7.92 -5.06 6.60
C ASN A 59 6.54 -4.35 6.57
N TRP A 60 5.48 -5.12 6.76
CA TRP A 60 4.09 -4.62 6.77
C TRP A 60 3.82 -3.59 7.87
N LYS A 61 4.55 -3.69 9.00
CA LYS A 61 4.48 -2.69 10.06
C LYS A 61 4.98 -1.34 9.57
N LEU A 62 6.10 -1.32 8.83
CA LEU A 62 6.64 -0.10 8.23
C LEU A 62 5.64 0.52 7.24
N ALA A 63 5.02 -0.30 6.37
CA ALA A 63 3.97 0.15 5.46
C ALA A 63 2.80 0.80 6.20
N THR A 64 2.34 0.15 7.28
CA THR A 64 1.24 0.65 8.11
C THR A 64 1.59 1.95 8.80
N ASP A 65 2.77 2.04 9.41
CA ASP A 65 3.22 3.22 10.14
C ASP A 65 3.41 4.41 9.17
N GLN A 66 3.96 4.17 7.97
CA GLN A 66 4.08 5.17 6.92
C GLN A 66 2.72 5.65 6.41
N ALA A 67 1.79 4.74 6.12
CA ALA A 67 0.45 5.09 5.67
C ALA A 67 -0.31 5.91 6.72
N LYS A 68 -0.22 5.54 8.00
CA LYS A 68 -0.81 6.29 9.12
C LYS A 68 -0.18 7.66 9.28
N ALA A 69 1.13 7.79 9.10
CA ALA A 69 1.80 9.09 9.18
C ALA A 69 1.25 10.05 8.11
N ILE A 70 1.11 9.59 6.86
CA ILE A 70 0.54 10.38 5.77
C ILE A 70 -0.96 10.66 6.02
N ALA A 71 -1.72 9.68 6.51
CA ALA A 71 -3.14 9.85 6.83
C ALA A 71 -3.39 10.92 7.90
N ARG A 72 -2.42 11.16 8.79
CA ARG A 72 -2.46 12.24 9.80
C ARG A 72 -2.18 13.61 9.21
N GLU A 73 -1.46 13.68 8.09
CA GLU A 73 -1.21 14.95 7.41
C GLU A 73 -2.53 15.54 6.92
N GLY A 74 -2.82 16.76 7.34
CA GLY A 74 -4.08 17.43 7.03
C GLY A 74 -5.32 16.80 7.69
N ALA A 75 -5.14 16.02 8.76
CA ALA A 75 -6.26 15.50 9.55
C ALA A 75 -7.00 16.66 10.25
N VAL A 76 -8.30 16.74 10.04
CA VAL A 76 -9.20 17.74 10.63
C VAL A 76 -10.31 17.03 11.39
N SER A 77 -10.62 17.51 12.57
CA SER A 77 -11.75 17.00 13.34
C SER A 77 -13.07 17.46 12.73
N VAL A 78 -13.97 16.52 12.49
CA VAL A 78 -15.32 16.80 12.06
C VAL A 78 -16.19 17.07 13.29
N SER A 79 -17.05 18.08 13.20
CA SER A 79 -17.95 18.49 14.30
C SER A 79 -18.87 17.35 14.74
N GLU A 80 -19.31 17.35 16.00
CA GLU A 80 -20.25 16.33 16.48
C GLU A 80 -21.62 16.47 15.80
N ASP A 81 -22.01 17.69 15.42
CA ASP A 81 -23.24 17.92 14.65
C ASP A 81 -23.18 17.23 13.27
N SER A 82 -22.07 17.37 12.52
CA SER A 82 -21.88 16.66 11.26
C SER A 82 -21.84 15.13 11.46
N ARG A 83 -21.16 14.68 12.50
CA ARG A 83 -21.12 13.23 12.81
C ARG A 83 -22.52 12.69 13.15
N LYS A 84 -23.32 13.48 13.87
CA LYS A 84 -24.71 13.15 14.17
C LYS A 84 -25.54 13.12 12.90
N ALA A 85 -25.44 14.14 12.04
CA ALA A 85 -26.18 14.20 10.77
C ALA A 85 -25.85 12.98 9.86
N ILE A 86 -24.59 12.56 9.81
CA ILE A 86 -24.19 11.35 9.08
C ILE A 86 -24.85 10.10 9.69
N ARG A 87 -24.88 9.95 11.03
CA ARG A 87 -25.55 8.81 11.67
C ARG A 87 -27.06 8.81 11.43
N ASP A 88 -27.69 9.97 11.48
CA ASP A 88 -29.12 10.13 11.19
C ASP A 88 -29.41 9.75 9.73
N ALA A 89 -28.57 10.20 8.79
CA ALA A 89 -28.67 9.84 7.38
C ALA A 89 -28.52 8.33 7.13
N LEU A 90 -27.57 7.66 7.80
CA LEU A 90 -27.42 6.20 7.74
C LEU A 90 -28.67 5.48 8.26
N SER A 91 -29.29 6.00 9.31
CA SER A 91 -30.54 5.44 9.86
C SER A 91 -31.68 5.55 8.85
N ILE A 92 -31.86 6.70 8.20
CA ILE A 92 -32.84 6.91 7.12
C ILE A 92 -32.55 5.99 5.94
N GLY A 93 -31.28 5.96 5.49
CA GLY A 93 -30.84 5.12 4.38
C GLY A 93 -31.07 3.63 4.64
N THR A 94 -30.92 3.16 5.89
CA THR A 94 -31.26 1.78 6.27
C THR A 94 -32.72 1.46 6.00
N LEU A 95 -33.65 2.36 6.39
CA LEU A 95 -35.08 2.17 6.17
C LEU A 95 -35.44 2.12 4.68
N TRP A 96 -34.79 2.96 3.86
CA TRP A 96 -35.04 2.97 2.42
C TRP A 96 -34.47 1.72 1.74
N LEU A 97 -33.24 1.32 2.11
CA LEU A 97 -32.61 0.15 1.56
C LEU A 97 -33.35 -1.15 1.95
N ASP A 98 -33.96 -1.21 3.14
CA ASP A 98 -34.79 -2.34 3.58
C ASP A 98 -36.06 -2.49 2.74
N GLN A 99 -36.53 -1.42 2.12
CA GLN A 99 -37.68 -1.44 1.20
C GLN A 99 -37.27 -1.78 -0.26
N ALA A 100 -36.04 -1.40 -0.63
CA ALA A 100 -35.55 -1.56 -1.99
C ALA A 100 -34.99 -2.96 -2.29
N THR A 101 -34.50 -3.68 -1.28
CA THR A 101 -33.91 -5.02 -1.46
C THR A 101 -34.43 -6.05 -0.47
N SER A 102 -34.52 -7.30 -0.90
CA SER A 102 -34.82 -8.46 -0.04
C SER A 102 -33.59 -8.94 0.76
N MET A 103 -32.41 -8.39 0.53
CA MET A 103 -31.21 -8.74 1.31
C MET A 103 -31.38 -8.28 2.75
N PRO A 104 -31.17 -9.17 3.74
CA PRO A 104 -31.31 -8.80 5.15
C PRO A 104 -30.38 -7.66 5.56
N GLY A 105 -30.85 -6.86 6.52
CA GLY A 105 -30.07 -5.77 7.09
C GLY A 105 -28.76 -6.21 7.75
N LEU A 106 -27.90 -5.25 8.03
CA LEU A 106 -26.64 -5.46 8.71
C LEU A 106 -26.86 -5.38 10.23
N ASN A 107 -26.20 -6.30 10.98
CA ASN A 107 -26.33 -6.34 12.43
C ASN A 107 -25.30 -5.46 13.16
N ASN A 108 -24.29 -4.96 12.44
CA ASN A 108 -23.22 -4.15 13.01
C ASN A 108 -23.59 -2.67 12.92
N GLU A 109 -23.32 -1.92 13.97
CA GLU A 109 -23.46 -0.46 13.93
C GLU A 109 -22.47 0.15 12.95
N PRO A 110 -22.91 1.10 12.11
CA PRO A 110 -22.04 1.86 11.22
C PRO A 110 -20.95 2.63 12.01
N LYS A 111 -19.72 2.64 11.51
CA LYS A 111 -18.61 3.35 12.13
C LYS A 111 -18.22 4.60 11.35
N LEU A 112 -17.88 5.65 12.07
CA LEU A 112 -17.30 6.86 11.52
C LEU A 112 -15.80 6.84 11.84
N LEU A 113 -14.99 6.60 10.81
CA LEU A 113 -13.55 6.41 10.92
C LEU A 113 -12.79 7.70 10.67
N THR A 114 -11.63 7.84 11.30
CA THR A 114 -10.60 8.75 10.81
C THR A 114 -9.85 8.09 9.64
N ARG A 115 -9.12 8.88 8.85
CA ARG A 115 -8.23 8.35 7.80
C ARG A 115 -7.25 7.32 8.34
N GLU A 116 -6.70 7.57 9.53
CA GLU A 116 -5.77 6.67 10.19
C GLU A 116 -6.40 5.32 10.59
N LEU A 117 -7.63 5.35 11.10
CA LEU A 117 -8.39 4.13 11.42
C LEU A 117 -8.76 3.37 10.15
N TRP A 118 -9.13 4.08 9.08
CA TRP A 118 -9.37 3.46 7.77
C TRP A 118 -8.11 2.71 7.27
N VAL A 119 -6.93 3.34 7.33
CA VAL A 119 -5.65 2.68 6.99
C VAL A 119 -5.44 1.41 7.81
N ALA A 120 -5.65 1.48 9.13
CA ALA A 120 -5.45 0.32 10.01
C ALA A 120 -6.36 -0.86 9.65
N ASP A 121 -7.60 -0.57 9.30
CA ASP A 121 -8.62 -1.56 8.96
C ASP A 121 -8.48 -2.08 7.51
N ALA A 122 -7.93 -1.26 6.60
CA ALA A 122 -7.70 -1.62 5.19
C ALA A 122 -6.41 -2.43 4.99
N MET A 123 -5.38 -2.19 5.80
CA MET A 123 -4.05 -2.78 5.63
C MET A 123 -4.06 -4.31 5.46
N PRO A 124 -4.83 -5.11 6.23
CA PRO A 124 -4.82 -6.56 6.06
C PRO A 124 -5.25 -7.05 4.68
N LEU A 125 -6.17 -6.35 4.00
CA LEU A 125 -6.54 -6.69 2.63
C LEU A 125 -5.41 -6.34 1.66
N PHE A 126 -4.84 -5.13 1.76
CA PHE A 126 -3.76 -4.69 0.88
C PHE A 126 -2.48 -5.50 1.06
N GLU A 127 -2.18 -5.94 2.29
CA GLU A 127 -1.12 -6.91 2.56
C GLU A 127 -1.36 -8.22 1.80
N ALA A 128 -2.55 -8.81 1.94
CA ALA A 128 -2.90 -10.06 1.27
C ALA A 128 -2.82 -9.95 -0.27
N LEU A 129 -3.27 -8.82 -0.84
CA LEU A 129 -3.26 -8.59 -2.28
C LEU A 129 -1.86 -8.29 -2.84
N SER A 130 -1.00 -7.63 -2.07
CA SER A 130 0.32 -7.20 -2.54
C SER A 130 1.46 -8.16 -2.19
N ALA A 131 1.29 -9.06 -1.23
CA ALA A 131 2.31 -10.02 -0.82
C ALA A 131 2.89 -10.86 -1.99
N PRO A 132 2.09 -11.37 -2.95
CA PRO A 132 2.64 -12.11 -4.09
C PRO A 132 3.58 -11.28 -4.97
N VAL A 133 3.25 -10.00 -5.18
CA VAL A 133 4.08 -9.07 -5.97
C VAL A 133 5.37 -8.74 -5.24
N ALA A 134 5.25 -8.42 -3.97
CA ALA A 134 6.38 -8.04 -3.13
C ALA A 134 7.43 -9.15 -3.01
N ASN A 135 6.98 -10.39 -2.83
CA ASN A 135 7.87 -11.55 -2.76
C ASN A 135 8.63 -11.75 -4.07
N ARG A 136 7.95 -11.68 -5.21
CA ARG A 136 8.59 -11.80 -6.54
C ARG A 136 9.59 -10.68 -6.81
N MET A 137 9.24 -9.47 -6.44
CA MET A 137 10.12 -8.31 -6.61
C MET A 137 11.39 -8.46 -5.77
N SER A 138 11.26 -8.92 -4.53
CA SER A 138 12.40 -9.17 -3.64
C SER A 138 13.29 -10.31 -4.14
N GLU A 139 12.70 -11.37 -4.68
CA GLU A 139 13.42 -12.51 -5.28
C GLU A 139 14.17 -12.09 -6.54
N ALA A 140 13.53 -11.34 -7.45
CA ALA A 140 14.14 -10.89 -8.69
C ALA A 140 15.32 -9.94 -8.43
N LEU A 141 15.19 -9.01 -7.48
CA LEU A 141 16.28 -8.14 -7.06
C LEU A 141 17.47 -8.94 -6.50
N ALA A 142 17.19 -9.92 -5.63
CA ALA A 142 18.22 -10.76 -5.04
C ALA A 142 18.93 -11.63 -6.11
N GLN A 143 18.19 -12.12 -7.10
CA GLN A 143 18.75 -12.91 -8.20
C GLN A 143 19.61 -12.06 -9.13
N ASN A 144 19.14 -10.90 -9.55
CA ASN A 144 19.86 -9.98 -10.41
C ASN A 144 21.22 -9.58 -9.80
N LEU A 145 21.23 -9.29 -8.49
CA LEU A 145 22.46 -8.96 -7.78
C LEU A 145 23.43 -10.13 -7.68
N ARG A 146 22.96 -11.38 -7.55
CA ARG A 146 23.82 -12.57 -7.57
C ARG A 146 24.46 -12.81 -8.93
N GLU A 147 23.69 -12.60 -10.00
CA GLU A 147 24.15 -12.84 -11.38
C GLU A 147 25.16 -11.78 -11.85
N ASN A 148 25.06 -10.56 -11.33
CA ASN A 148 25.87 -9.42 -11.77
C ASN A 148 26.95 -8.99 -10.76
N ALA A 149 27.07 -9.68 -9.63
CA ALA A 149 28.11 -9.37 -8.65
C ALA A 149 29.46 -9.85 -9.14
N PRO A 150 30.54 -9.03 -9.03
CA PRO A 150 31.92 -9.49 -9.22
C PRO A 150 32.24 -10.71 -8.33
N GLU A 151 33.06 -11.63 -8.82
CA GLU A 151 33.44 -12.87 -8.08
C GLU A 151 33.95 -12.61 -6.66
N GLU A 152 34.63 -11.48 -6.46
CA GLU A 152 35.18 -11.06 -5.16
C GLU A 152 34.06 -10.67 -4.17
N LEU A 153 32.91 -10.22 -4.68
CA LEU A 153 31.72 -9.85 -3.87
C LEU A 153 30.75 -11.02 -3.67
N SER A 154 30.85 -12.08 -4.50
CA SER A 154 29.90 -13.21 -4.43
C SER A 154 29.97 -13.98 -3.11
N ALA A 155 31.20 -14.08 -2.52
CA ALA A 155 31.39 -14.71 -1.21
C ALA A 155 30.77 -13.86 -0.05
N ILE A 156 30.79 -12.54 -0.17
CA ILE A 156 30.20 -11.59 0.77
C ILE A 156 28.68 -11.55 0.58
N LEU A 157 28.22 -11.63 -0.67
CA LEU A 157 26.81 -11.62 -1.04
C LEU A 157 26.07 -12.90 -0.65
N GLY A 158 26.76 -14.03 -0.41
CA GLY A 158 26.14 -15.24 0.15
C GLY A 158 25.42 -14.97 1.47
N ASN A 159 25.98 -14.11 2.33
CA ASN A 159 25.37 -13.64 3.56
C ASN A 159 24.53 -12.36 3.38
N ALA A 160 24.78 -11.58 2.33
CA ALA A 160 24.07 -10.33 2.05
C ALA A 160 22.72 -10.53 1.31
N GLY A 161 22.44 -11.72 0.77
CA GLY A 161 21.19 -12.00 0.07
C GLY A 161 19.92 -11.80 0.94
N GLY A 162 20.05 -12.04 2.25
CA GLY A 162 19.00 -11.70 3.23
C GLY A 162 18.81 -10.19 3.39
N LEU A 163 19.93 -9.47 3.52
CA LEU A 163 19.95 -8.02 3.67
C LEU A 163 19.32 -7.31 2.46
N MET A 164 19.63 -7.78 1.25
CA MET A 164 19.11 -7.23 0.00
C MET A 164 17.59 -7.49 -0.14
N ARG A 165 17.12 -8.69 0.23
CA ARG A 165 15.68 -8.96 0.26
C ARG A 165 14.99 -8.05 1.27
N SER A 166 15.57 -7.85 2.43
CA SER A 166 15.03 -6.94 3.46
C SER A 166 14.98 -5.49 2.96
N ALA A 167 16.00 -5.02 2.26
CA ALA A 167 16.01 -3.68 1.67
C ALA A 167 14.93 -3.51 0.58
N GLY A 168 14.78 -4.50 -0.31
CA GLY A 168 13.71 -4.51 -1.30
C GLY A 168 12.32 -4.55 -0.67
N GLY A 169 12.15 -5.38 0.37
CA GLY A 169 10.93 -5.46 1.15
C GLY A 169 10.59 -4.16 1.89
N ALA A 170 11.60 -3.45 2.42
CA ALA A 170 11.41 -2.16 3.06
C ALA A 170 11.01 -1.07 2.05
N LEU A 171 11.64 -1.05 0.87
CA LEU A 171 11.28 -0.11 -0.20
C LEU A 171 9.85 -0.33 -0.67
N PHE A 172 9.45 -1.59 -0.90
CA PHE A 172 8.08 -1.94 -1.24
C PHE A 172 7.09 -1.50 -0.15
N ALA A 173 7.42 -1.76 1.12
CA ALA A 173 6.61 -1.34 2.27
C ALA A 173 6.40 0.17 2.31
N MET A 174 7.44 0.96 2.06
CA MET A 174 7.33 2.43 2.02
C MET A 174 6.44 2.89 0.86
N GLN A 175 6.56 2.30 -0.33
CA GLN A 175 5.72 2.63 -1.49
C GLN A 175 4.25 2.29 -1.25
N LEU A 176 3.97 1.09 -0.72
CA LEU A 176 2.62 0.69 -0.35
C LEU A 176 2.04 1.60 0.72
N GLY A 177 2.84 1.91 1.75
CA GLY A 177 2.45 2.85 2.80
C GLY A 177 2.12 4.24 2.26
N GLN A 178 2.93 4.74 1.31
CA GLN A 178 2.66 6.02 0.65
C GLN A 178 1.38 5.98 -0.18
N ALA A 179 1.16 4.91 -0.95
CA ALA A 179 -0.04 4.76 -1.76
C ALA A 179 -1.31 4.70 -0.90
N LEU A 180 -1.30 3.87 0.17
CA LEU A 180 -2.44 3.75 1.08
C LEU A 180 -2.68 5.02 1.89
N GLY A 181 -1.63 5.71 2.31
CA GLY A 181 -1.74 6.98 3.00
C GLY A 181 -2.42 8.04 2.12
N LYS A 182 -2.04 8.15 0.85
CA LYS A 182 -2.70 9.03 -0.12
C LYS A 182 -4.15 8.60 -0.37
N LEU A 183 -4.38 7.31 -0.62
CA LEU A 183 -5.72 6.76 -0.84
C LEU A 183 -6.65 7.06 0.34
N SER A 184 -6.16 6.99 1.58
CA SER A 184 -6.96 7.32 2.77
C SER A 184 -7.49 8.75 2.82
N ALA A 185 -6.87 9.67 2.07
CA ALA A 185 -7.31 11.06 1.97
C ALA A 185 -8.43 11.26 0.92
N GLU A 186 -8.65 10.27 0.05
CA GLU A 186 -9.60 10.35 -1.06
C GLU A 186 -10.85 9.50 -0.83
N VAL A 187 -10.71 8.32 -0.21
CA VAL A 187 -11.82 7.40 0.03
C VAL A 187 -12.82 7.96 1.04
N ILE A 188 -14.08 7.73 0.80
CA ILE A 188 -15.19 8.17 1.66
C ILE A 188 -15.76 7.04 2.53
N SER A 189 -15.53 5.79 2.15
CA SER A 189 -16.14 4.63 2.78
C SER A 189 -15.27 3.36 2.74
N GLY A 190 -15.82 2.24 3.19
CA GLY A 190 -15.21 0.91 3.10
C GLY A 190 -15.42 0.22 1.76
N GLY A 191 -16.50 0.55 1.05
CA GLY A 191 -16.85 -0.03 -0.25
C GLY A 191 -16.52 0.84 -1.46
N ASP A 192 -16.01 2.04 -1.24
CA ASP A 192 -15.83 3.10 -2.21
C ASP A 192 -15.01 2.73 -3.46
N ILE A 193 -14.03 1.86 -3.28
CA ILE A 193 -13.20 1.35 -4.37
C ILE A 193 -13.71 0.04 -4.99
N GLY A 194 -14.96 -0.34 -4.72
CA GLY A 194 -15.56 -1.58 -5.21
C GLY A 194 -15.00 -2.86 -4.58
N LEU A 195 -14.18 -2.76 -3.55
CA LEU A 195 -13.58 -3.89 -2.82
C LEU A 195 -14.13 -3.98 -1.41
N PRO A 196 -14.33 -5.20 -0.87
CA PRO A 196 -14.73 -5.42 0.52
C PRO A 196 -13.53 -5.23 1.46
N ILE A 197 -13.19 -3.99 1.77
CA ILE A 197 -11.98 -3.65 2.53
C ILE A 197 -12.00 -4.25 3.93
N PHE A 198 -13.14 -4.14 4.64
CA PHE A 198 -13.21 -4.57 6.03
C PHE A 198 -13.57 -6.05 6.16
N GLN A 199 -12.75 -6.78 6.90
CA GLN A 199 -12.95 -8.22 7.12
C GLN A 199 -14.26 -8.54 7.85
N ASP A 200 -14.69 -7.68 8.77
CA ASP A 200 -15.93 -7.82 9.54
C ASP A 200 -17.19 -7.34 8.79
N GLN A 201 -17.02 -6.92 7.54
CA GLN A 201 -18.14 -6.52 6.66
C GLN A 201 -19.08 -5.51 7.34
N ARG A 202 -18.51 -4.50 7.97
CA ARG A 202 -19.25 -3.39 8.58
C ARG A 202 -19.36 -2.22 7.63
N VAL A 203 -20.41 -1.45 7.80
CA VAL A 203 -20.53 -0.11 7.19
C VAL A 203 -19.56 0.84 7.88
N ALA A 204 -18.77 1.56 7.11
CA ALA A 204 -17.92 2.60 7.65
C ALA A 204 -17.74 3.75 6.68
N LEU A 205 -17.79 4.97 7.21
CA LEU A 205 -17.59 6.20 6.48
C LEU A 205 -16.43 6.98 7.07
N VAL A 206 -15.78 7.79 6.24
CA VAL A 206 -14.70 8.72 6.64
C VAL A 206 -15.27 10.15 6.61
N PRO A 207 -15.78 10.69 7.74
CA PRO A 207 -16.52 11.95 7.75
C PRO A 207 -15.73 13.14 7.20
N GLN A 208 -14.43 13.22 7.46
CA GLN A 208 -13.59 14.30 6.95
C GLN A 208 -13.59 14.32 5.40
N ASN A 209 -13.49 13.16 4.77
CA ASN A 209 -13.46 13.06 3.31
C ASN A 209 -14.84 13.33 2.70
N LEU A 210 -15.91 12.87 3.38
CA LEU A 210 -17.28 13.20 3.01
C LEU A 210 -17.49 14.72 3.01
N GLU A 211 -17.11 15.42 4.07
CA GLU A 211 -17.22 16.88 4.15
C GLU A 211 -16.42 17.56 3.04
N THR A 212 -15.24 17.06 2.73
CA THR A 212 -14.38 17.60 1.66
C THR A 212 -15.04 17.42 0.29
N LEU A 213 -15.58 16.22 0.01
CA LEU A 213 -16.27 15.91 -1.25
C LEU A 213 -17.53 16.80 -1.41
N ILE A 214 -18.37 16.82 -0.39
CA ILE A 214 -19.65 17.54 -0.43
C ILE A 214 -19.44 19.06 -0.50
N GLY A 215 -18.38 19.57 0.16
CA GLY A 215 -18.06 21.00 0.14
C GLY A 215 -17.75 21.56 -1.27
N GLY A 216 -17.42 20.69 -2.23
CA GLY A 216 -17.23 21.04 -3.64
C GLY A 216 -18.47 20.90 -4.51
N LEU A 217 -19.61 20.46 -3.96
CA LEU A 217 -20.84 20.19 -4.70
C LEU A 217 -21.95 21.18 -4.33
N GLU A 218 -22.77 21.56 -5.32
CA GLU A 218 -23.95 22.42 -5.11
C GLU A 218 -25.20 21.57 -4.75
N ILE A 219 -25.08 20.77 -3.68
CA ILE A 219 -26.18 19.91 -3.18
C ILE A 219 -26.34 20.05 -1.67
N GLU A 220 -27.55 19.76 -1.19
CA GLU A 220 -27.83 19.76 0.25
C GLU A 220 -27.07 18.62 0.94
N LYS A 221 -26.36 18.96 2.01
CA LYS A 221 -25.49 18.01 2.73
C LYS A 221 -26.23 16.75 3.18
N ASP A 222 -27.43 16.90 3.70
CA ASP A 222 -28.22 15.77 4.22
C ASP A 222 -28.57 14.78 3.11
N GLN A 223 -28.87 15.28 1.90
CA GLN A 223 -29.13 14.43 0.74
C GLN A 223 -27.87 13.65 0.32
N ALA A 224 -26.71 14.33 0.32
CA ALA A 224 -25.44 13.69 0.02
C ALA A 224 -25.08 12.61 1.04
N TYR A 225 -25.28 12.87 2.34
CA TYR A 225 -25.04 11.86 3.38
C TYR A 225 -25.93 10.64 3.23
N ILE A 226 -27.23 10.84 2.93
CA ILE A 226 -28.17 9.74 2.70
C ILE A 226 -27.74 8.91 1.50
N TYR A 227 -27.46 9.55 0.36
CA TYR A 227 -27.03 8.87 -0.87
C TYR A 227 -25.75 8.05 -0.68
N LEU A 228 -24.69 8.69 -0.17
CA LEU A 228 -23.40 8.03 0.05
C LEU A 228 -23.50 6.94 1.14
N GLY A 229 -24.32 7.17 2.15
CA GLY A 229 -24.61 6.17 3.17
C GLY A 229 -25.36 4.94 2.62
N ILE A 230 -26.35 5.14 1.74
CA ILE A 230 -27.05 4.04 1.07
C ILE A 230 -26.10 3.24 0.20
N ARG A 231 -25.26 3.90 -0.60
CA ARG A 231 -24.25 3.23 -1.44
C ARG A 231 -23.33 2.33 -0.60
N GLU A 232 -22.76 2.85 0.48
CA GLU A 232 -21.90 2.08 1.37
C GLU A 232 -22.62 0.89 2.00
N MET A 233 -23.87 1.09 2.45
CA MET A 233 -24.68 0.01 3.01
C MET A 233 -25.05 -1.04 1.97
N ALA A 234 -25.33 -0.64 0.73
CA ALA A 234 -25.62 -1.54 -0.38
C ALA A 234 -24.39 -2.40 -0.70
N HIS A 235 -23.21 -1.80 -0.87
CA HIS A 235 -21.95 -2.54 -1.04
C HIS A 235 -21.74 -3.55 0.09
N THR A 236 -21.87 -3.10 1.32
CA THR A 236 -21.62 -3.97 2.48
C THR A 236 -22.63 -5.12 2.56
N ARG A 237 -23.92 -4.88 2.26
CA ARG A 237 -24.93 -5.95 2.18
C ARG A 237 -24.63 -6.93 1.07
N LEU A 238 -24.29 -6.43 -0.12
CA LEU A 238 -23.95 -7.28 -1.27
C LEU A 238 -22.81 -8.24 -0.93
N PHE A 239 -21.71 -7.75 -0.42
CA PHE A 239 -20.57 -8.59 -0.05
C PHE A 239 -20.87 -9.53 1.13
N LYS A 240 -21.66 -9.11 2.09
CA LYS A 240 -22.05 -9.95 3.23
C LYS A 240 -22.90 -11.14 2.82
N HIS A 241 -23.82 -10.93 1.90
CA HIS A 241 -24.75 -11.97 1.47
C HIS A 241 -24.25 -12.75 0.25
N SER A 242 -23.30 -12.20 -0.52
CA SER A 242 -22.67 -12.82 -1.68
C SER A 242 -21.19 -13.09 -1.43
N LYS A 243 -20.89 -13.96 -0.46
CA LYS A 243 -19.48 -14.25 -0.05
C LYS A 243 -18.58 -14.66 -1.20
N TRP A 244 -19.14 -15.44 -2.17
CA TRP A 244 -18.41 -15.84 -3.36
C TRP A 244 -17.86 -14.66 -4.17
N LEU A 245 -18.53 -13.52 -4.14
CA LEU A 245 -18.16 -12.32 -4.89
C LEU A 245 -16.85 -11.74 -4.37
N ARG A 246 -16.68 -11.70 -3.04
CA ARG A 246 -15.41 -11.29 -2.42
C ARG A 246 -14.27 -12.22 -2.85
N ASP A 247 -14.50 -13.52 -2.75
CA ASP A 247 -13.46 -14.51 -3.09
C ASP A 247 -13.14 -14.47 -4.59
N ALA A 248 -14.13 -14.23 -5.44
CA ALA A 248 -13.94 -14.06 -6.88
C ALA A 248 -13.08 -12.85 -7.21
N ILE A 249 -13.40 -11.66 -6.67
CA ILE A 249 -12.65 -10.44 -6.98
C ILE A 249 -11.22 -10.49 -6.41
N VAL A 250 -11.06 -10.91 -5.16
CA VAL A 250 -9.75 -11.07 -4.53
C VAL A 250 -8.91 -12.12 -5.26
N GLY A 251 -9.53 -13.22 -5.68
CA GLY A 251 -8.87 -14.25 -6.48
C GLY A 251 -8.37 -13.75 -7.83
N GLN A 252 -9.17 -12.96 -8.56
CA GLN A 252 -8.73 -12.37 -9.83
C GLN A 252 -7.61 -11.34 -9.64
N ILE A 253 -7.67 -10.51 -8.60
CA ILE A 253 -6.59 -9.57 -8.26
C ILE A 253 -5.31 -10.34 -7.91
N THR A 254 -5.41 -11.42 -7.13
CA THR A 254 -4.27 -12.28 -6.79
C THR A 254 -3.68 -12.94 -8.04
N ASN A 255 -4.52 -13.43 -8.96
CA ASN A 255 -4.08 -14.01 -10.23
C ASN A 255 -3.33 -12.98 -11.07
N TYR A 256 -3.88 -11.77 -11.21
CA TYR A 256 -3.23 -10.67 -11.91
C TYR A 256 -1.86 -10.34 -11.29
N ALA A 257 -1.83 -10.15 -9.97
CA ALA A 257 -0.62 -9.83 -9.22
C ALA A 257 0.44 -10.94 -9.33
N SER A 258 0.02 -12.20 -9.27
CA SER A 258 0.90 -13.35 -9.41
C SER A 258 1.50 -13.50 -10.82
N GLY A 259 0.87 -12.94 -11.84
CA GLY A 259 1.37 -12.88 -13.21
C GLY A 259 2.44 -11.81 -13.44
N ILE A 260 2.64 -10.88 -12.53
CA ILE A 260 3.64 -9.81 -12.68
C ILE A 260 5.03 -10.42 -12.78
N LYS A 261 5.73 -10.11 -13.86
CA LYS A 261 7.12 -10.50 -14.10
C LYS A 261 8.01 -9.26 -14.08
N ILE A 262 9.20 -9.44 -13.56
CA ILE A 262 10.23 -8.42 -13.59
C ILE A 262 11.03 -8.58 -14.88
N ASP A 263 11.23 -7.49 -15.59
CA ASP A 263 12.04 -7.42 -16.80
C ASP A 263 13.49 -7.12 -16.38
N ASN A 264 14.30 -8.18 -16.35
CA ASN A 264 15.70 -8.09 -15.94
C ASN A 264 16.52 -7.26 -16.94
N ASP A 265 16.20 -7.31 -18.22
CA ASP A 265 16.93 -6.55 -19.26
C ASP A 265 16.71 -5.04 -19.04
N ARG A 266 15.49 -4.65 -18.70
CA ARG A 266 15.19 -3.26 -18.33
C ARG A 266 15.85 -2.82 -17.03
N ILE A 267 15.98 -3.72 -16.05
CA ILE A 267 16.76 -3.40 -14.84
C ILE A 267 18.22 -3.11 -15.21
N HIS A 268 18.80 -3.89 -16.13
CA HIS A 268 20.16 -3.66 -16.61
C HIS A 268 20.28 -2.33 -17.35
N GLU A 269 19.37 -2.04 -18.27
CA GLU A 269 19.34 -0.74 -18.97
C GLU A 269 19.27 0.43 -17.98
N ILE A 270 18.38 0.36 -17.00
CA ILE A 270 18.26 1.38 -15.95
C ILE A 270 19.53 1.46 -15.12
N ALA A 271 20.18 0.32 -14.82
CA ALA A 271 21.43 0.28 -14.04
C ALA A 271 22.63 0.79 -14.83
N GLU A 272 22.68 0.58 -16.13
CA GLU A 272 23.74 1.10 -17.03
C GLU A 272 23.60 2.61 -17.26
N ASP A 273 22.37 3.09 -17.43
CA ASP A 273 22.04 4.52 -17.51
C ASP A 273 22.18 5.24 -16.15
N PHE A 274 22.20 4.44 -15.07
CA PHE A 274 22.35 4.91 -13.70
C PHE A 274 23.80 5.34 -13.46
N SER A 275 24.13 6.54 -13.86
CA SER A 275 25.26 7.23 -13.26
C SER A 275 24.89 7.50 -11.79
N ALA A 276 25.76 7.09 -10.85
CA ALA A 276 25.55 7.19 -9.38
C ALA A 276 25.21 8.61 -8.84
N THR A 277 24.89 9.52 -9.73
CA THR A 277 24.62 10.94 -9.51
C THR A 277 23.13 11.31 -9.46
N ASN A 278 22.19 10.41 -9.79
CA ASN A 278 20.77 10.80 -9.84
C ASN A 278 19.81 9.76 -9.20
N PRO A 279 19.67 9.76 -7.84
CA PRO A 279 18.75 8.87 -7.11
C PRO A 279 17.27 9.07 -7.51
N ASP A 280 16.91 10.23 -8.06
CA ASP A 280 15.53 10.54 -8.44
C ASP A 280 15.06 9.75 -9.67
N GLU A 281 15.96 9.35 -10.56
CA GLU A 281 15.64 8.51 -11.72
C GLU A 281 15.29 7.08 -11.32
N LEU A 282 16.02 6.49 -10.38
CA LEU A 282 15.69 5.18 -9.83
C LEU A 282 14.34 5.22 -9.11
N LYS A 283 14.11 6.25 -8.30
CA LYS A 283 12.83 6.46 -7.64
C LYS A 283 11.69 6.56 -8.65
N LYS A 284 11.87 7.33 -9.71
CA LYS A 284 10.88 7.48 -10.79
C LYS A 284 10.64 6.17 -11.54
N ALA A 285 11.70 5.40 -11.85
CA ALA A 285 11.57 4.08 -12.47
C ALA A 285 10.79 3.10 -11.59
N LEU A 286 11.01 3.14 -10.26
CA LEU A 286 10.25 2.37 -9.28
C LEU A 286 8.79 2.82 -9.21
N GLU A 287 8.53 4.13 -9.18
CA GLU A 287 7.17 4.70 -9.12
C GLU A 287 6.38 4.42 -10.40
N THR A 288 7.02 4.39 -11.55
CA THR A 288 6.38 4.12 -12.84
C THR A 288 6.27 2.64 -13.18
N GLY A 289 6.91 1.76 -12.40
CA GLY A 289 6.97 0.33 -12.70
C GLY A 289 7.71 0.01 -14.00
N ALA A 290 8.71 0.82 -14.36
CA ALA A 290 9.45 0.70 -15.62
C ALA A 290 10.17 -0.65 -15.81
N PHE A 291 10.39 -1.39 -14.71
CA PHE A 291 10.98 -2.73 -14.68
C PHE A 291 9.94 -3.86 -14.69
N ILE A 292 8.65 -3.54 -14.80
CA ILE A 292 7.61 -4.57 -14.92
C ILE A 292 7.44 -4.92 -16.40
N ALA A 293 7.53 -6.21 -16.72
CA ALA A 293 7.33 -6.70 -18.06
C ALA A 293 5.90 -6.44 -18.58
N ALA A 294 5.72 -6.43 -19.88
CA ALA A 294 4.41 -6.29 -20.48
C ALA A 294 3.43 -7.36 -19.96
N ARG A 295 2.16 -6.99 -19.82
CA ARG A 295 1.10 -7.89 -19.35
C ARG A 295 0.98 -9.12 -20.23
N SER A 296 0.82 -10.29 -19.60
CA SER A 296 0.49 -11.53 -20.30
C SER A 296 -0.99 -11.59 -20.66
N GLU A 297 -1.36 -12.50 -21.57
CA GLU A 297 -2.77 -12.75 -21.91
C GLU A 297 -3.59 -13.17 -20.67
N GLU A 298 -3.01 -13.97 -19.79
CA GLU A 298 -3.64 -14.40 -18.54
C GLU A 298 -3.91 -13.22 -17.59
N GLN A 299 -2.98 -12.28 -17.52
CA GLN A 299 -3.18 -11.05 -16.75
C GLN A 299 -4.25 -10.17 -17.37
N GLN A 300 -4.31 -10.07 -18.70
CA GLN A 300 -5.38 -9.33 -19.36
C GLN A 300 -6.74 -9.96 -19.09
N LEU A 301 -6.87 -11.28 -19.18
CA LEU A 301 -8.10 -12.00 -18.84
C LEU A 301 -8.51 -11.80 -17.37
N ALA A 302 -7.55 -11.77 -16.43
CA ALA A 302 -7.84 -11.49 -15.03
C ALA A 302 -8.35 -10.05 -14.84
N LEU A 303 -7.76 -9.08 -15.53
CA LEU A 303 -8.18 -7.67 -15.51
C LEU A 303 -9.61 -7.51 -16.07
N ASP A 304 -9.90 -8.09 -17.22
CA ASP A 304 -11.24 -8.06 -17.85
C ASP A 304 -12.33 -8.63 -16.91
N ARG A 305 -11.98 -9.68 -16.15
CA ARG A 305 -12.87 -10.26 -15.14
C ARG A 305 -13.05 -9.36 -13.93
N ILE A 306 -11.98 -8.71 -13.47
CA ILE A 306 -12.05 -7.71 -12.38
C ILE A 306 -12.97 -6.57 -12.80
N GLU A 307 -12.77 -6.00 -13.98
CA GLU A 307 -13.58 -4.90 -14.52
C GLU A 307 -15.06 -5.33 -14.64
N THR A 308 -15.33 -6.54 -15.11
CA THR A 308 -16.68 -7.08 -15.19
C THR A 308 -17.33 -7.22 -13.82
N LEU A 309 -16.60 -7.75 -12.83
CA LEU A 309 -17.10 -7.89 -11.46
C LEU A 309 -17.39 -6.53 -10.83
N LEU A 310 -16.49 -5.56 -11.00
CA LEU A 310 -16.69 -4.20 -10.50
C LEU A 310 -17.91 -3.53 -11.15
N ALA A 311 -18.07 -3.66 -12.47
CA ALA A 311 -19.23 -3.11 -13.18
C ALA A 311 -20.55 -3.74 -12.69
N LEU A 312 -20.57 -5.05 -12.41
CA LEU A 312 -21.74 -5.73 -11.85
C LEU A 312 -22.06 -5.28 -10.42
N ILE A 313 -21.04 -5.07 -9.59
CA ILE A 313 -21.18 -4.55 -8.23
C ILE A 313 -21.78 -3.16 -8.26
N GLU A 314 -21.17 -2.25 -9.02
CA GLU A 314 -21.64 -0.86 -9.12
C GLU A 314 -23.05 -0.81 -9.73
N GLY A 315 -23.29 -1.58 -10.81
CA GLY A 315 -24.61 -1.64 -11.42
C GLY A 315 -25.71 -2.16 -10.48
N TRP A 316 -25.37 -3.06 -9.55
CA TRP A 316 -26.33 -3.51 -8.53
C TRP A 316 -26.57 -2.45 -7.44
N VAL A 317 -25.52 -1.73 -7.07
CA VAL A 317 -25.59 -0.68 -6.03
C VAL A 317 -26.37 0.55 -6.50
N ASP A 318 -26.31 0.86 -7.79
CA ASP A 318 -26.94 2.07 -8.38
C ASP A 318 -28.43 1.88 -8.75
N VAL A 319 -28.95 0.65 -8.73
CA VAL A 319 -30.36 0.34 -9.00
C VAL A 319 -31.21 0.40 -7.75
#